data_e88622426c2041690ced52f2a4298bbe
#
_entry.id   e88622426c2041690ced52f2a4298bbe
#
_cell.length_a   1.000
_cell.length_b   1.000
_cell.length_c   1.000
_cell.angle_alpha   90.00
_cell.angle_beta   90.00
_cell.angle_gamma   90.00
#
_symmetry.space_group_name_H-M   'P 1'
#
loop_
_entity.id
_entity.type
_entity.pdbx_description
1 polymer ?
#
loop_
_entity_poly.entity_id
_entity_poly.type
_entity_poly.pdbx_seq_one_letter_code
_entity_poly.pdbx_strand_id
1 'polypeptide(L)'
;MVKKYCIVFLFCFFSHWTYAQVKIEKESRVMSKDVPEIAVKWLEDVFDHKKKLKWYFERSADSHSYEAKFIRKGKKFSVEFSEIGFIEDIEVIDHWRKLPHSVRDNISDYMDDLFIKSRIEKIQIQYTGSKEDLQNWVQTDFLNQIVVKYEVEFYGQSPNTKKLWEGLFDKDGHILMKREILLSPSNNLFY
;
A
#
# COMPACT_ATOMS: atom_id res chain seq x y z
N MET A 1 -38.67 54.16 5.37
CA MET A 1 -37.92 53.59 4.22
C MET A 1 -36.90 52.57 4.75
N VAL A 2 -37.20 51.28 4.65
CA VAL A 2 -36.31 50.21 5.16
C VAL A 2 -35.57 49.64 3.94
N LYS A 3 -34.23 49.80 3.90
CA LYS A 3 -33.39 49.24 2.85
C LYS A 3 -33.20 47.73 3.13
N LYS A 4 -33.73 46.88 2.25
CA LYS A 4 -33.47 45.43 2.22
C LYS A 4 -32.09 45.19 1.59
N TYR A 5 -31.16 44.67 2.36
CA TYR A 5 -29.87 44.15 1.86
C TYR A 5 -30.07 42.70 1.43
N CYS A 6 -29.94 42.44 0.14
CA CYS A 6 -29.87 41.09 -0.40
C CYS A 6 -28.41 40.57 -0.23
N ILE A 7 -28.22 39.64 0.70
CA ILE A 7 -26.93 38.94 0.86
C ILE A 7 -26.94 37.81 -0.14
N VAL A 8 -26.15 37.95 -1.22
CA VAL A 8 -25.90 36.87 -2.18
C VAL A 8 -24.81 35.98 -1.57
N PHE A 9 -25.18 34.78 -1.12
CA PHE A 9 -24.25 33.76 -0.68
C PHE A 9 -23.59 33.09 -1.91
N LEU A 10 -22.38 33.52 -2.22
CA LEU A 10 -21.56 32.91 -3.28
C LEU A 10 -21.05 31.55 -2.80
N PHE A 11 -21.71 30.46 -3.18
CA PHE A 11 -21.30 29.09 -2.91
C PHE A 11 -20.11 28.76 -3.83
N CYS A 12 -18.88 28.94 -3.35
CA CYS A 12 -17.68 28.46 -4.04
C CYS A 12 -17.67 26.92 -4.00
N PHE A 13 -18.07 26.28 -5.09
CA PHE A 13 -17.83 24.87 -5.34
C PHE A 13 -16.32 24.68 -5.48
N PHE A 14 -15.63 24.28 -4.42
CA PHE A 14 -14.30 23.70 -4.53
C PHE A 14 -14.43 22.33 -5.17
N SER A 15 -14.33 22.27 -6.48
CA SER A 15 -14.08 21.02 -7.18
C SER A 15 -12.69 20.50 -6.77
N HIS A 16 -12.66 19.51 -5.90
CA HIS A 16 -11.43 18.77 -5.58
C HIS A 16 -11.07 17.97 -6.84
N TRP A 17 -10.13 18.47 -7.59
CA TRP A 17 -9.50 17.72 -8.68
C TRP A 17 -8.60 16.68 -8.03
N THR A 18 -9.10 15.45 -7.90
CA THR A 18 -8.26 14.31 -7.55
C THR A 18 -7.39 13.98 -8.75
N TYR A 19 -6.15 14.44 -8.72
CA TYR A 19 -5.15 13.96 -9.66
C TYR A 19 -4.92 12.49 -9.36
N ALA A 20 -5.13 11.63 -10.35
CA ALA A 20 -4.68 10.25 -10.29
C ALA A 20 -3.15 10.29 -10.28
N GLN A 21 -2.54 10.04 -9.13
CA GLN A 21 -1.10 9.92 -9.01
C GLN A 21 -0.64 8.68 -9.79
N VAL A 22 0.45 8.82 -10.52
CA VAL A 22 1.09 7.71 -11.23
C VAL A 22 2.18 7.15 -10.32
N LYS A 23 2.10 5.86 -10.00
CA LYS A 23 3.14 5.16 -9.25
C LYS A 23 4.29 4.82 -10.20
N ILE A 24 5.40 5.55 -10.07
CA ILE A 24 6.67 5.23 -10.73
C ILE A 24 7.65 4.89 -9.61
N GLU A 25 7.78 3.63 -9.31
CA GLU A 25 8.76 3.13 -8.36
C GLU A 25 9.88 2.42 -9.11
N LYS A 26 11.11 2.69 -8.72
CA LYS A 26 12.29 1.99 -9.20
C LYS A 26 12.93 1.25 -8.05
N GLU A 27 12.75 -0.04 -8.04
CA GLU A 27 13.40 -0.96 -7.12
C GLU A 27 14.81 -1.31 -7.60
N SER A 28 15.78 -1.30 -6.70
CA SER A 28 17.14 -1.76 -6.95
C SER A 28 17.57 -2.68 -5.82
N ARG A 29 18.02 -3.90 -6.16
CA ARG A 29 18.53 -4.84 -5.16
C ARG A 29 19.81 -4.29 -4.52
N VAL A 30 19.89 -4.33 -3.18
CA VAL A 30 21.05 -3.90 -2.39
C VAL A 30 21.53 -5.00 -1.46
N MET A 31 22.76 -4.88 -0.96
CA MET A 31 23.26 -5.77 0.09
C MET A 31 22.90 -5.21 1.46
N SER A 32 22.78 -6.08 2.47
CA SER A 32 22.44 -5.64 3.84
C SER A 32 23.44 -4.62 4.43
N LYS A 33 24.70 -4.66 4.00
CA LYS A 33 25.72 -3.68 4.40
C LYS A 33 25.47 -2.25 3.89
N ASP A 34 24.65 -2.12 2.84
CA ASP A 34 24.29 -0.84 2.21
C ASP A 34 22.95 -0.29 2.76
N VAL A 35 22.31 -1.04 3.69
CA VAL A 35 21.09 -0.67 4.40
C VAL A 35 21.45 -0.05 5.74
N PRO A 36 20.72 0.96 6.23
CA PRO A 36 20.94 1.51 7.58
C PRO A 36 20.94 0.41 8.64
N GLU A 37 21.95 0.43 9.52
CA GLU A 37 22.13 -0.60 10.55
C GLU A 37 20.90 -0.75 11.46
N ILE A 38 20.22 0.35 11.74
CA ILE A 38 19.01 0.36 12.57
C ILE A 38 17.87 -0.47 11.96
N ALA A 39 17.72 -0.45 10.61
CA ALA A 39 16.72 -1.25 9.91
C ALA A 39 17.10 -2.73 9.95
N VAL A 40 18.36 -3.05 9.64
CA VAL A 40 18.87 -4.44 9.67
C VAL A 40 18.69 -5.03 11.06
N LYS A 41 19.13 -4.31 12.08
CA LYS A 41 19.02 -4.75 13.48
C LYS A 41 17.56 -4.96 13.90
N TRP A 42 16.67 -4.00 13.57
CA TRP A 42 15.26 -4.16 13.90
C TRP A 42 14.65 -5.40 13.25
N LEU A 43 14.96 -5.65 11.97
CA LEU A 43 14.46 -6.81 11.25
C LEU A 43 14.97 -8.13 11.86
N GLU A 44 16.22 -8.16 12.35
CA GLU A 44 16.82 -9.32 13.00
C GLU A 44 16.19 -9.59 14.37
N ASP A 45 15.99 -8.54 15.16
CA ASP A 45 15.42 -8.64 16.51
C ASP A 45 13.93 -9.05 16.50
N VAL A 46 13.18 -8.66 15.47
CA VAL A 46 11.71 -8.85 15.42
C VAL A 46 11.31 -10.12 14.69
N PHE A 47 11.98 -10.45 13.60
CA PHE A 47 11.63 -11.61 12.79
C PHE A 47 12.63 -12.74 12.93
N ASP A 48 12.16 -13.89 13.40
CA ASP A 48 12.86 -15.16 13.35
C ASP A 48 12.65 -15.91 12.01
N HIS A 49 13.47 -16.90 11.71
CA HIS A 49 13.29 -17.86 10.60
C HIS A 49 12.95 -17.25 9.25
N LYS A 50 13.56 -16.11 8.89
CA LYS A 50 13.45 -15.49 7.56
C LYS A 50 14.11 -16.35 6.50
N LYS A 51 13.34 -16.79 5.48
CA LYS A 51 13.87 -17.51 4.31
C LYS A 51 13.92 -16.59 3.11
N LYS A 52 14.95 -16.69 2.26
CA LYS A 52 15.12 -15.92 1.01
C LYS A 52 15.10 -14.41 1.23
N LEU A 53 15.64 -13.93 2.34
CA LEU A 53 15.74 -12.49 2.61
C LEU A 53 16.50 -11.78 1.49
N LYS A 54 15.91 -10.72 0.98
CA LYS A 54 16.47 -9.81 0.00
C LYS A 54 16.17 -8.38 0.43
N TRP A 55 17.14 -7.48 0.23
CA TRP A 55 16.97 -6.06 0.46
C TRP A 55 16.88 -5.31 -0.86
N TYR A 56 16.03 -4.30 -0.89
CA TYR A 56 15.85 -3.40 -2.02
C TYR A 56 15.93 -1.96 -1.54
N PHE A 57 16.40 -1.11 -2.42
CA PHE A 57 16.33 0.33 -2.27
C PHE A 57 15.30 0.83 -3.29
N GLU A 58 14.26 1.48 -2.80
CA GLU A 58 13.17 2.01 -3.60
C GLU A 58 13.30 3.51 -3.76
N ARG A 59 13.03 3.97 -4.97
CA ARG A 59 12.95 5.38 -5.31
C ARG A 59 11.58 5.66 -5.90
N SER A 60 10.82 6.52 -5.23
CA SER A 60 9.63 7.15 -5.78
C SER A 60 9.93 8.61 -6.16
N ALA A 61 8.93 9.32 -6.68
CA ALA A 61 9.10 10.74 -7.02
C ALA A 61 9.43 11.61 -5.79
N ASP A 62 8.91 11.24 -4.62
CA ASP A 62 8.90 12.09 -3.42
C ASP A 62 9.63 11.47 -2.22
N SER A 63 10.01 10.19 -2.29
CA SER A 63 10.62 9.48 -1.15
C SER A 63 11.60 8.39 -1.58
N HIS A 64 12.48 8.05 -0.65
CA HIS A 64 13.35 6.90 -0.74
C HIS A 64 13.13 6.01 0.46
N SER A 65 13.14 4.69 0.25
CA SER A 65 12.97 3.71 1.31
C SER A 65 13.84 2.48 1.09
N TYR A 66 14.01 1.69 2.15
CA TYR A 66 14.59 0.36 2.09
C TYR A 66 13.53 -0.66 2.37
N GLU A 67 13.50 -1.72 1.59
CA GLU A 67 12.51 -2.79 1.74
C GLU A 67 13.20 -4.15 1.92
N ALA A 68 12.74 -4.90 2.93
CA ALA A 68 13.16 -6.27 3.18
C ALA A 68 12.07 -7.25 2.76
N LYS A 69 12.32 -8.03 1.70
CA LYS A 69 11.39 -9.08 1.23
C LYS A 69 11.89 -10.45 1.69
N PHE A 70 11.02 -11.25 2.31
CA PHE A 70 11.35 -12.58 2.78
C PHE A 70 10.12 -13.49 2.92
N ILE A 71 10.35 -14.77 3.22
CA ILE A 71 9.29 -15.74 3.51
C ILE A 71 9.42 -16.16 4.98
N ARG A 72 8.31 -16.06 5.74
CA ARG A 72 8.17 -16.55 7.11
C ARG A 72 6.86 -17.30 7.26
N LYS A 73 6.89 -18.47 7.89
CA LYS A 73 5.69 -19.32 8.09
C LYS A 73 4.86 -19.54 6.81
N GLY A 74 5.52 -19.64 5.65
CA GLY A 74 4.89 -19.85 4.35
C GLY A 74 4.25 -18.61 3.71
N LYS A 75 4.25 -17.46 4.36
CA LYS A 75 3.76 -16.19 3.82
C LYS A 75 4.92 -15.33 3.34
N LYS A 76 4.67 -14.51 2.32
CA LYS A 76 5.61 -13.50 1.83
C LYS A 76 5.39 -12.20 2.59
N PHE A 77 6.46 -11.68 3.15
CA PHE A 77 6.52 -10.42 3.88
C PHE A 77 7.32 -9.40 3.10
N SER A 78 6.89 -8.17 3.16
CA SER A 78 7.62 -6.97 2.82
C SER A 78 7.66 -6.09 4.06
N VAL A 79 8.81 -5.55 4.41
CA VAL A 79 8.98 -4.66 5.56
C VAL A 79 9.68 -3.42 5.08
N GLU A 80 9.00 -2.28 5.15
CA GLU A 80 9.48 -1.01 4.64
C GLU A 80 10.11 -0.16 5.76
N PHE A 81 11.24 0.46 5.42
CA PHE A 81 11.98 1.34 6.30
C PHE A 81 12.28 2.65 5.56
N SER A 82 12.18 3.76 6.25
CA SER A 82 12.59 5.05 5.72
C SER A 82 14.05 5.05 5.28
N GLU A 83 14.48 6.08 4.53
CA GLU A 83 15.86 6.28 4.09
C GLU A 83 16.86 6.25 5.25
N ILE A 84 16.48 6.63 6.46
CA ILE A 84 17.31 6.61 7.66
C ILE A 84 17.12 5.35 8.52
N GLY A 85 16.31 4.39 8.06
CA GLY A 85 16.14 3.05 8.65
C GLY A 85 15.07 2.89 9.71
N PHE A 86 14.19 3.86 9.91
CA PHE A 86 13.02 3.68 10.78
C PHE A 86 11.96 2.86 10.07
N ILE A 87 11.34 1.92 10.81
CA ILE A 87 10.24 1.11 10.31
C ILE A 87 9.04 2.01 9.92
N GLU A 88 8.48 1.80 8.76
CA GLU A 88 7.30 2.48 8.26
C GLU A 88 6.08 1.58 8.28
N ASP A 89 6.18 0.38 7.70
CA ASP A 89 5.12 -0.61 7.74
C ASP A 89 5.61 -2.05 7.52
N ILE A 90 4.66 -2.97 7.64
CA ILE A 90 4.85 -4.39 7.32
C ILE A 90 3.70 -4.81 6.42
N GLU A 91 4.04 -5.39 5.28
CA GLU A 91 3.08 -5.92 4.34
C GLU A 91 3.16 -7.44 4.24
N VAL A 92 2.00 -8.07 4.14
CA VAL A 92 1.89 -9.52 4.00
C VAL A 92 1.02 -9.84 2.80
N ILE A 93 1.58 -10.57 1.82
CA ILE A 93 0.77 -11.07 0.70
C ILE A 93 -0.23 -12.10 1.23
N ASP A 94 -1.49 -11.89 0.90
CA ASP A 94 -2.56 -12.82 1.24
C ASP A 94 -3.50 -13.03 0.03
N HIS A 95 -4.49 -13.90 0.20
CA HIS A 95 -5.44 -14.27 -0.85
C HIS A 95 -6.77 -13.57 -0.65
N TRP A 96 -7.41 -13.14 -1.74
CA TRP A 96 -8.73 -12.51 -1.75
C TRP A 96 -9.75 -13.19 -0.83
N ARG A 97 -9.82 -14.52 -0.90
CA ARG A 97 -10.79 -15.31 -0.13
C ARG A 97 -10.58 -15.28 1.38
N LYS A 98 -9.42 -14.80 1.86
CA LYS A 98 -9.11 -14.69 3.30
C LYS A 98 -9.48 -13.35 3.89
N LEU A 99 -9.77 -12.35 3.07
CA LEU A 99 -10.27 -11.07 3.55
C LEU A 99 -11.68 -11.25 4.13
N PRO A 100 -12.07 -10.46 5.15
CA PRO A 100 -13.44 -10.43 5.65
C PRO A 100 -14.45 -10.20 4.51
N HIS A 101 -15.64 -10.79 4.63
CA HIS A 101 -16.65 -10.72 3.57
C HIS A 101 -17.03 -9.27 3.25
N SER A 102 -17.30 -8.47 4.30
CA SER A 102 -17.65 -7.05 4.15
C SER A 102 -16.56 -6.23 3.44
N VAL A 103 -15.28 -6.51 3.73
CA VAL A 103 -14.15 -5.85 3.05
C VAL A 103 -14.13 -6.20 1.56
N ARG A 104 -14.33 -7.48 1.24
CA ARG A 104 -14.39 -7.92 -0.16
C ARG A 104 -15.55 -7.30 -0.93
N ASP A 105 -16.71 -7.21 -0.30
CA ASP A 105 -17.90 -6.60 -0.91
C ASP A 105 -17.63 -5.13 -1.22
N ASN A 106 -17.16 -4.35 -0.24
CA ASN A 106 -16.87 -2.94 -0.43
C ASN A 106 -15.80 -2.69 -1.50
N ILE A 107 -14.74 -3.52 -1.55
CA ILE A 107 -13.71 -3.41 -2.60
C ILE A 107 -14.29 -3.80 -3.98
N SER A 108 -15.13 -4.85 -4.05
CA SER A 108 -15.76 -5.26 -5.30
C SER A 108 -16.70 -4.18 -5.83
N ASP A 109 -17.57 -3.65 -4.98
CA ASP A 109 -18.52 -2.58 -5.32
C ASP A 109 -17.77 -1.36 -5.87
N TYR A 110 -16.67 -0.95 -5.20
CA TYR A 110 -15.82 0.14 -5.70
C TYR A 110 -15.25 -0.13 -7.09
N MET A 111 -14.78 -1.35 -7.35
CA MET A 111 -14.23 -1.69 -8.66
C MET A 111 -15.31 -1.77 -9.74
N ASP A 112 -16.48 -2.31 -9.40
CA ASP A 112 -17.60 -2.48 -10.34
C ASP A 112 -18.25 -1.14 -10.70
N ASP A 113 -18.25 -0.17 -9.79
CA ASP A 113 -18.70 1.22 -10.05
C ASP A 113 -17.80 1.96 -11.06
N LEU A 114 -16.50 1.62 -11.11
CA LEU A 114 -15.53 2.35 -11.94
C LEU A 114 -15.19 1.68 -13.25
N PHE A 115 -15.32 0.34 -13.34
CA PHE A 115 -14.82 -0.43 -14.46
C PHE A 115 -15.86 -1.41 -14.98
N ILE A 116 -15.91 -1.58 -16.30
CA ILE A 116 -16.77 -2.59 -16.96
C ILE A 116 -16.36 -4.00 -16.52
N LYS A 117 -15.06 -4.19 -16.25
CA LYS A 117 -14.49 -5.45 -15.77
C LYS A 117 -13.24 -5.19 -14.98
N SER A 118 -13.07 -5.88 -13.87
CA SER A 118 -11.87 -5.85 -13.06
C SER A 118 -11.30 -7.25 -12.83
N ARG A 119 -9.99 -7.33 -12.56
CA ARG A 119 -9.31 -8.57 -12.20
C ARG A 119 -8.21 -8.28 -11.21
N ILE A 120 -8.32 -8.81 -10.00
CA ILE A 120 -7.32 -8.70 -8.96
C ILE A 120 -6.09 -9.54 -9.32
N GLU A 121 -4.91 -8.94 -9.19
CA GLU A 121 -3.60 -9.55 -9.42
C GLU A 121 -2.89 -9.87 -8.11
N LYS A 122 -2.92 -8.93 -7.16
CA LYS A 122 -2.18 -9.06 -5.90
C LYS A 122 -2.95 -8.39 -4.78
N ILE A 123 -2.83 -8.93 -3.59
CA ILE A 123 -3.33 -8.33 -2.35
C ILE A 123 -2.21 -8.38 -1.32
N GLN A 124 -1.98 -7.24 -0.70
CA GLN A 124 -1.14 -7.10 0.48
C GLN A 124 -1.98 -6.54 1.62
N ILE A 125 -1.78 -7.09 2.80
CA ILE A 125 -2.32 -6.53 4.03
C ILE A 125 -1.20 -5.71 4.64
N GLN A 126 -1.40 -4.39 4.72
CA GLN A 126 -0.46 -3.43 5.28
C GLN A 126 -0.78 -3.20 6.76
N TYR A 127 0.24 -3.26 7.58
CA TYR A 127 0.19 -3.05 9.03
C TYR A 127 1.08 -1.85 9.36
N THR A 128 0.49 -0.77 9.87
CA THR A 128 1.19 0.44 10.31
C THR A 128 0.95 0.71 11.78
N GLY A 129 1.94 1.25 12.47
CA GLY A 129 1.87 1.55 13.90
C GLY A 129 3.21 2.09 14.41
N SER A 130 3.33 2.25 15.72
CA SER A 130 4.62 2.53 16.31
C SER A 130 5.57 1.33 16.15
N LYS A 131 6.87 1.58 16.26
CA LYS A 131 7.89 0.53 16.20
C LYS A 131 7.60 -0.59 17.21
N GLU A 132 7.18 -0.23 18.41
CA GLU A 132 6.87 -1.12 19.51
C GLU A 132 5.59 -1.92 19.24
N ASP A 133 4.56 -1.30 18.66
CA ASP A 133 3.30 -1.95 18.31
C ASP A 133 3.50 -2.98 17.20
N LEU A 134 4.27 -2.63 16.15
CA LEU A 134 4.60 -3.54 15.06
C LEU A 134 5.43 -4.73 15.56
N GLN A 135 6.40 -4.50 16.44
CA GLN A 135 7.17 -5.57 17.07
C GLN A 135 6.28 -6.50 17.91
N ASN A 136 5.40 -5.93 18.74
CA ASN A 136 4.47 -6.70 19.55
C ASN A 136 3.52 -7.52 18.67
N TRP A 137 2.98 -6.94 17.61
CA TRP A 137 2.12 -7.66 16.67
C TRP A 137 2.83 -8.86 16.03
N VAL A 138 4.07 -8.70 15.56
CA VAL A 138 4.84 -9.81 14.95
C VAL A 138 5.09 -10.95 15.91
N GLN A 139 5.22 -10.66 17.22
CA GLN A 139 5.49 -11.65 18.27
C GLN A 139 4.23 -12.33 18.81
N THR A 140 3.11 -11.61 18.86
CA THR A 140 1.89 -12.05 19.56
C THR A 140 0.67 -12.22 18.68
N ASP A 141 0.71 -11.75 17.42
CA ASP A 141 -0.42 -11.61 16.50
C ASP A 141 -1.54 -10.67 17.04
N PHE A 142 -1.26 -9.84 18.05
CA PHE A 142 -2.23 -8.95 18.67
C PHE A 142 -2.22 -7.57 18.01
N LEU A 143 -3.35 -7.18 17.40
CA LEU A 143 -3.50 -5.96 16.58
C LEU A 143 -3.79 -4.69 17.41
N ASN A 144 -3.32 -4.61 18.66
CA ASN A 144 -3.51 -3.39 19.44
C ASN A 144 -2.70 -2.23 18.86
N GLN A 145 -3.36 -1.07 18.65
CA GLN A 145 -2.75 0.14 18.07
C GLN A 145 -2.20 -0.03 16.64
N ILE A 146 -2.50 -1.15 15.98
CA ILE A 146 -2.12 -1.38 14.58
C ILE A 146 -3.24 -0.89 13.66
N VAL A 147 -2.87 -0.06 12.71
CA VAL A 147 -3.74 0.32 11.60
C VAL A 147 -3.58 -0.71 10.49
N VAL A 148 -4.68 -1.35 10.11
CA VAL A 148 -4.71 -2.32 9.02
C VAL A 148 -5.30 -1.66 7.79
N LYS A 149 -4.63 -1.84 6.64
CA LYS A 149 -5.10 -1.44 5.31
C LYS A 149 -4.93 -2.59 4.34
N TYR A 150 -5.58 -2.49 3.20
CA TYR A 150 -5.44 -3.46 2.12
C TYR A 150 -4.95 -2.76 0.87
N GLU A 151 -3.79 -3.18 0.37
CA GLU A 151 -3.31 -2.79 -0.93
C GLU A 151 -3.72 -3.84 -1.96
N VAL A 152 -4.41 -3.40 -3.00
CA VAL A 152 -4.94 -4.29 -4.04
C VAL A 152 -4.45 -3.81 -5.40
N GLU A 153 -3.64 -4.64 -6.06
CA GLU A 153 -3.29 -4.45 -7.46
C GLU A 153 -4.33 -5.16 -8.33
N PHE A 154 -4.89 -4.44 -9.30
CA PHE A 154 -5.91 -4.99 -10.18
C PHE A 154 -5.90 -4.36 -11.57
N TYR A 155 -6.23 -5.16 -12.58
CA TYR A 155 -6.57 -4.62 -13.89
C TYR A 155 -8.00 -4.09 -13.86
N GLY A 156 -8.18 -2.84 -14.31
CA GLY A 156 -9.46 -2.22 -14.56
C GLY A 156 -9.65 -1.94 -16.05
N GLN A 157 -10.75 -2.40 -16.62
CA GLN A 157 -11.12 -2.21 -18.01
C GLN A 157 -12.24 -1.18 -18.13
N SER A 158 -11.96 -0.08 -18.85
CA SER A 158 -12.92 0.90 -19.35
C SER A 158 -13.21 0.66 -20.84
N PRO A 159 -14.17 1.35 -21.49
CA PRO A 159 -14.56 1.06 -22.87
C PRO A 159 -13.40 1.00 -23.86
N ASN A 160 -12.39 1.86 -23.68
CA ASN A 160 -11.30 2.01 -24.63
C ASN A 160 -9.91 1.66 -24.04
N THR A 161 -9.82 1.31 -22.79
CA THR A 161 -8.52 1.12 -22.11
C THR A 161 -8.59 0.01 -21.07
N LYS A 162 -7.46 -0.68 -20.92
CA LYS A 162 -7.21 -1.61 -19.81
C LYS A 162 -5.92 -1.20 -19.13
N LYS A 163 -5.98 -0.87 -17.85
CA LYS A 163 -4.85 -0.38 -17.07
C LYS A 163 -4.67 -1.20 -15.81
N LEU A 164 -3.44 -1.22 -15.31
CA LEU A 164 -3.12 -1.76 -13.99
C LEU A 164 -3.20 -0.64 -12.95
N TRP A 165 -3.94 -0.89 -11.90
CA TRP A 165 -4.20 0.03 -10.81
C TRP A 165 -3.75 -0.55 -9.49
N GLU A 166 -3.36 0.32 -8.59
CA GLU A 166 -3.23 0.01 -7.18
C GLU A 166 -4.27 0.82 -6.42
N GLY A 167 -5.05 0.14 -5.61
CA GLY A 167 -5.99 0.73 -4.66
C GLY A 167 -5.54 0.45 -3.23
N LEU A 168 -5.43 1.50 -2.42
CA LEU A 168 -5.25 1.40 -0.98
C LEU A 168 -6.61 1.57 -0.31
N PHE A 169 -7.03 0.58 0.47
CA PHE A 169 -8.31 0.54 1.16
C PHE A 169 -8.10 0.51 2.68
N ASP A 170 -9.04 1.10 3.42
CA ASP A 170 -9.04 1.02 4.87
C ASP A 170 -9.41 -0.38 5.39
N LYS A 171 -9.45 -0.53 6.70
CA LYS A 171 -9.80 -1.79 7.38
C LYS A 171 -11.20 -2.32 7.05
N ASP A 172 -12.08 -1.48 6.58
CA ASP A 172 -13.47 -1.80 6.22
C ASP A 172 -13.63 -1.99 4.70
N GLY A 173 -12.58 -1.77 3.90
CA GLY A 173 -12.59 -1.92 2.45
C GLY A 173 -13.01 -0.66 1.68
N HIS A 174 -13.05 0.51 2.32
CA HIS A 174 -13.31 1.76 1.63
C HIS A 174 -12.03 2.34 1.05
N ILE A 175 -12.13 2.88 -0.15
CA ILE A 175 -10.97 3.42 -0.87
C ILE A 175 -10.38 4.63 -0.15
N LEU A 176 -9.07 4.61 0.06
CA LEU A 176 -8.29 5.74 0.56
C LEU A 176 -7.53 6.43 -0.57
N MET A 177 -6.95 5.64 -1.49
CA MET A 177 -6.17 6.15 -2.61
C MET A 177 -6.22 5.17 -3.78
N LYS A 178 -6.19 5.70 -5.00
CA LYS A 178 -6.00 4.92 -6.23
C LYS A 178 -4.94 5.57 -7.09
N ARG A 179 -4.02 4.76 -7.63
CA ARG A 179 -2.97 5.21 -8.55
C ARG A 179 -2.79 4.23 -9.71
N GLU A 180 -2.38 4.72 -10.87
CA GLU A 180 -2.04 3.89 -12.02
C GLU A 180 -0.63 3.35 -11.86
N ILE A 181 -0.44 2.04 -12.07
CA ILE A 181 0.89 1.42 -12.13
C ILE A 181 1.37 1.42 -13.57
N LEU A 182 2.45 2.15 -13.84
CA LEU A 182 3.12 2.08 -15.12
C LEU A 182 4.15 0.95 -15.10
N LEU A 183 3.88 -0.10 -15.89
CA LEU A 183 4.83 -1.19 -16.06
C LEU A 183 6.04 -0.67 -16.85
N SER A 184 7.17 -0.50 -16.17
CA SER A 184 8.44 -0.24 -16.86
C SER A 184 8.87 -1.50 -17.63
N PRO A 185 9.43 -1.40 -18.84
CA PRO A 185 9.92 -2.55 -19.60
C PRO A 185 10.95 -3.41 -18.84
N SER A 186 11.63 -2.85 -17.86
CA SER A 186 12.61 -3.55 -17.01
C SER A 186 11.98 -4.42 -15.92
N ASN A 187 10.72 -4.26 -15.58
CA ASN A 187 10.05 -5.02 -14.51
C ASN A 187 9.49 -6.38 -14.99
N ASN A 188 9.54 -6.66 -16.30
CA ASN A 188 9.02 -7.91 -16.87
C ASN A 188 9.97 -9.11 -16.77
N LEU A 189 11.11 -9.00 -16.11
CA LEU A 189 12.16 -10.05 -16.12
C LEU A 189 12.28 -10.87 -14.82
N PHE A 190 11.44 -10.64 -13.79
CA PHE A 190 11.61 -11.35 -12.52
C PHE A 190 10.26 -11.75 -11.89
N TYR A 191 9.62 -12.76 -12.49
CA TYR A 191 8.64 -13.61 -11.79
C TYR A 191 9.17 -15.02 -11.67
#